data_0b181a3b7987e27459ef2890ddb36ceb
#
_entry.id   0b181a3b7987e27459ef2890ddb36ceb
#
_cell.length_a   1.000
_cell.length_b   1.000
_cell.length_c   1.000
_cell.angle_alpha   90.00
_cell.angle_beta   90.00
_cell.angle_gamma   90.00
#
_symmetry.space_group_name_H-M   'P 1'
#
loop_
_entity.id
_entity.type
_entity.pdbx_description
1 polymer ?
#
loop_
_entity_poly.entity_id
_entity_poly.type
_entity_poly.pdbx_seq_one_letter_code
_entity_poly.pdbx_strand_id
1 'polypeptide(L)'
;MSLLLLGKKDPSVMKALHRYKKEIFKEGELTVREKELIAAAISATLKCEKCLEFHADAALEAGATKKEIMEAFEVAMYLVGPSAVIWSEMIDHYIEDSE
;
A
#
# COMPACT_ATOMS: atom_id res chain seq x y z
N MET A 1 9.56 17.00 4.27
CA MET A 1 8.37 17.84 3.97
C MET A 1 7.15 16.95 3.97
N SER A 2 6.09 17.37 4.67
CA SER A 2 4.85 16.60 4.69
C SER A 2 3.99 16.91 3.47
N LEU A 3 3.10 15.96 3.12
CA LEU A 3 2.14 16.20 2.04
C LEU A 3 1.17 17.33 2.40
N LEU A 4 0.85 17.48 3.68
CA LEU A 4 -0.01 18.58 4.13
C LEU A 4 0.64 19.93 3.84
N LEU A 5 1.93 20.06 4.14
CA LEU A 5 2.65 21.30 3.88
C LEU A 5 2.75 21.56 2.37
N LEU A 6 3.05 20.53 1.59
CA LEU A 6 3.09 20.65 0.13
C LEU A 6 1.75 21.15 -0.42
N GLY A 7 0.65 20.60 0.08
CA GLY A 7 -0.68 21.01 -0.34
C GLY A 7 -0.99 22.48 -0.05
N LYS A 8 -0.43 22.99 1.06
CA LYS A 8 -0.58 24.42 1.41
C LYS A 8 0.31 25.32 0.58
N LYS A 9 1.53 24.88 0.27
CA LYS A 9 2.51 25.69 -0.44
C LYS A 9 2.36 25.63 -1.95
N ASP A 10 1.90 24.50 -2.46
CA ASP A 10 1.72 24.32 -3.90
C ASP A 10 0.47 23.47 -4.18
N PRO A 11 -0.71 24.09 -4.05
CA PRO A 11 -1.97 23.36 -4.25
C PRO A 11 -2.15 22.79 -5.66
N SER A 12 -1.56 23.42 -6.68
CA SER A 12 -1.71 22.91 -8.05
C SER A 12 -0.95 21.60 -8.24
N VAL A 13 0.23 21.47 -7.63
CA VAL A 13 1.00 20.22 -7.65
C VAL A 13 0.24 19.14 -6.91
N MET A 14 -0.32 19.46 -5.75
CA MET A 14 -1.09 18.50 -4.97
C MET A 14 -2.33 18.00 -5.74
N LYS A 15 -3.03 18.89 -6.43
CA LYS A 15 -4.16 18.49 -7.28
C LYS A 15 -3.72 17.57 -8.40
N ALA A 16 -2.58 17.85 -9.03
CA ALA A 16 -2.04 17.02 -10.09
C ALA A 16 -1.66 15.63 -9.55
N LEU A 17 -1.06 15.56 -8.36
CA LEU A 17 -0.71 14.30 -7.72
C LEU A 17 -1.96 13.46 -7.42
N HIS A 18 -3.01 14.07 -6.86
CA HIS A 18 -4.26 13.37 -6.59
C HIS A 18 -4.90 12.85 -7.86
N ARG A 19 -4.87 13.63 -8.93
CA ARG A 19 -5.43 13.24 -10.23
C ARG A 19 -4.66 12.07 -10.82
N TYR A 20 -3.33 12.10 -10.73
CA TYR A 20 -2.45 11.02 -11.19
C TYR A 20 -2.76 9.73 -10.44
N LYS A 21 -2.81 9.80 -9.10
CA LYS A 21 -3.14 8.65 -8.26
C LYS A 21 -4.49 8.05 -8.64
N LYS A 22 -5.50 8.90 -8.82
CA LYS A 22 -6.86 8.48 -9.15
C LYS A 22 -6.91 7.71 -10.47
N GLU A 23 -6.16 8.18 -11.47
CA GLU A 23 -6.08 7.50 -12.76
C GLU A 23 -5.41 6.14 -12.66
N ILE A 24 -4.37 6.02 -11.84
CA ILE A 24 -3.65 4.76 -11.67
C ILE A 24 -4.50 3.73 -10.94
N PHE A 25 -5.18 4.13 -9.86
CA PHE A 25 -5.89 3.20 -8.98
C PHE A 25 -7.34 2.93 -9.35
N LYS A 26 -7.86 3.51 -10.43
CA LYS A 26 -9.22 3.22 -10.87
C LYS A 26 -9.35 1.79 -11.38
N GLU A 27 -10.58 1.26 -11.41
CA GLU A 27 -10.86 -0.04 -12.02
C GLU A 27 -10.39 -0.06 -13.46
N GLY A 28 -9.69 -1.13 -13.83
CA GLY A 28 -9.20 -1.37 -15.17
C GLY A 28 -9.14 -2.87 -15.39
N GLU A 29 -8.14 -3.36 -16.11
CA GLU A 29 -7.93 -4.80 -16.25
C GLU A 29 -7.63 -5.43 -14.89
N LEU A 30 -7.00 -4.68 -13.98
CA LEU A 30 -6.87 -5.07 -12.59
C LEU A 30 -7.92 -4.32 -11.77
N THR A 31 -8.44 -4.97 -10.74
CA THR A 31 -9.38 -4.35 -9.82
C THR A 31 -8.67 -3.38 -8.89
N VAL A 32 -9.43 -2.49 -8.26
CA VAL A 32 -8.90 -1.63 -7.20
C VAL A 32 -8.25 -2.46 -6.10
N ARG A 33 -8.91 -3.55 -5.70
CA ARG A 33 -8.38 -4.49 -4.69
C ARG A 33 -7.01 -5.02 -5.08
N GLU A 34 -6.87 -5.49 -6.31
CA GLU A 34 -5.59 -6.01 -6.80
C GLU A 34 -4.51 -4.93 -6.83
N LYS A 35 -4.85 -3.73 -7.28
CA LYS A 35 -3.91 -2.62 -7.33
C LYS A 35 -3.43 -2.21 -5.93
N GLU A 36 -4.33 -2.21 -4.96
CA GLU A 36 -3.96 -1.87 -3.58
C GLU A 36 -3.11 -2.99 -2.93
N LEU A 37 -3.36 -4.26 -3.26
CA LEU A 37 -2.51 -5.36 -2.81
C LEU A 37 -1.10 -5.23 -3.38
N ILE A 38 -0.98 -4.87 -4.66
CA ILE A 38 0.32 -4.62 -5.29
C ILE A 38 1.03 -3.46 -4.58
N ALA A 39 0.30 -2.39 -4.31
CA ALA A 39 0.88 -1.22 -3.65
C ALA A 39 1.34 -1.55 -2.22
N ALA A 40 0.58 -2.36 -1.48
CA ALA A 40 0.96 -2.79 -0.14
C ALA A 40 2.26 -3.61 -0.19
N ALA A 41 2.38 -4.55 -1.13
CA ALA A 41 3.58 -5.36 -1.29
C ALA A 41 4.80 -4.50 -1.61
N ILE A 42 4.66 -3.55 -2.54
CA ILE A 42 5.75 -2.64 -2.89
C ILE A 42 6.13 -1.76 -1.70
N SER A 43 5.14 -1.29 -0.95
CA SER A 43 5.39 -0.48 0.25
C SER A 43 6.24 -1.23 1.27
N ALA A 44 5.99 -2.54 1.43
CA ALA A 44 6.80 -3.38 2.31
C ALA A 44 8.25 -3.45 1.83
N THR A 45 8.48 -3.58 0.52
CA THR A 45 9.84 -3.63 -0.04
C THR A 45 10.57 -2.31 0.14
N LEU A 46 9.85 -1.19 0.07
CA LEU A 46 10.41 0.14 0.26
C LEU A 46 10.58 0.50 1.73
N LYS A 47 10.06 -0.31 2.63
CA LYS A 47 10.07 -0.07 4.08
C LYS A 47 9.43 1.27 4.43
N CYS A 48 8.38 1.63 3.70
CA CYS A 48 7.62 2.85 3.93
C CYS A 48 6.42 2.52 4.79
N GLU A 49 6.52 2.81 6.09
CA GLU A 49 5.51 2.45 7.07
C GLU A 49 4.16 3.07 6.76
N LYS A 50 4.14 4.36 6.45
CA LYS A 50 2.90 5.07 6.13
C LYS A 50 2.28 4.60 4.82
N CYS A 51 3.11 4.30 3.82
CA CYS A 51 2.63 3.77 2.54
C CYS A 51 1.99 2.40 2.74
N LEU A 52 2.64 1.55 3.54
CA LEU A 52 2.14 0.20 3.84
C LEU A 52 0.79 0.29 4.53
N GLU A 53 0.68 1.07 5.60
CA GLU A 53 -0.56 1.26 6.32
C GLU A 53 -1.67 1.75 5.41
N PHE A 54 -1.37 2.79 4.63
CA PHE A 54 -2.35 3.38 3.73
C PHE A 54 -2.88 2.37 2.71
N HIS A 55 -1.98 1.65 2.04
CA HIS A 55 -2.39 0.74 0.97
C HIS A 55 -2.97 -0.58 1.49
N ALA A 56 -2.50 -1.07 2.64
CA ALA A 56 -3.10 -2.25 3.26
C ALA A 56 -4.54 -1.94 3.70
N ASP A 57 -4.76 -0.78 4.32
CA ASP A 57 -6.11 -0.37 4.71
C ASP A 57 -7.00 -0.18 3.48
N ALA A 58 -6.47 0.43 2.43
CA ALA A 58 -7.22 0.62 1.19
C ALA A 58 -7.56 -0.71 0.53
N ALA A 59 -6.67 -1.69 0.60
CA ALA A 59 -6.94 -3.04 0.10
C ALA A 59 -8.10 -3.68 0.87
N LEU A 60 -8.10 -3.57 2.20
CA LEU A 60 -9.21 -4.07 3.03
C LEU A 60 -10.52 -3.40 2.66
N GLU A 61 -10.51 -2.09 2.49
CA GLU A 61 -11.71 -1.35 2.08
C GLU A 61 -12.20 -1.77 0.69
N ALA A 62 -11.30 -2.17 -0.19
CA ALA A 62 -11.64 -2.64 -1.53
C ALA A 62 -12.05 -4.13 -1.55
N GLY A 63 -12.15 -4.76 -0.38
CA GLY A 63 -12.63 -6.14 -0.26
C GLY A 63 -11.54 -7.19 -0.10
N ALA A 64 -10.28 -6.81 0.03
CA ALA A 64 -9.23 -7.78 0.28
C ALA A 64 -9.35 -8.35 1.70
N THR A 65 -8.88 -9.56 1.88
CA THR A 65 -8.80 -10.19 3.19
C THR A 65 -7.38 -10.04 3.75
N LYS A 66 -7.23 -10.23 5.06
CA LYS A 66 -5.90 -10.24 5.66
C LYS A 66 -5.04 -11.36 5.10
N LYS A 67 -5.65 -12.50 4.75
CA LYS A 67 -4.91 -13.59 4.08
C LYS A 67 -4.35 -13.16 2.75
N GLU A 68 -5.12 -12.40 1.96
CA GLU A 68 -4.63 -11.89 0.69
C GLU A 68 -3.49 -10.90 0.89
N ILE A 69 -3.59 -10.04 1.90
CA ILE A 69 -2.51 -9.10 2.24
C ILE A 69 -1.26 -9.88 2.67
N MET A 70 -1.42 -10.93 3.48
CA MET A 70 -0.31 -11.78 3.89
C MET A 70 0.38 -12.40 2.68
N GLU A 71 -0.39 -12.92 1.72
CA GLU A 71 0.18 -13.53 0.52
C GLU A 71 0.92 -12.49 -0.33
N ALA A 72 0.41 -11.26 -0.39
CA ALA A 72 1.11 -10.18 -1.09
C ALA A 72 2.46 -9.90 -0.45
N PHE A 73 2.52 -9.89 0.89
CA PHE A 73 3.79 -9.71 1.61
C PHE A 73 4.73 -10.90 1.37
N GLU A 74 4.20 -12.11 1.26
CA GLU A 74 5.02 -13.29 0.96
C GLU A 74 5.69 -13.18 -0.40
N VAL A 75 4.99 -12.66 -1.40
CA VAL A 75 5.57 -12.43 -2.71
C VAL A 75 6.69 -11.40 -2.62
N ALA A 76 6.47 -10.31 -1.89
CA ALA A 76 7.49 -9.29 -1.66
C ALA A 76 8.73 -9.89 -0.97
N MET A 77 8.49 -10.72 0.04
CA MET A 77 9.56 -11.38 0.79
C MET A 77 10.39 -12.30 -0.10
N TYR A 78 9.74 -13.02 -1.00
CA TYR A 78 10.44 -13.91 -1.91
C TYR A 78 11.38 -13.14 -2.85
N LEU A 79 10.92 -12.00 -3.35
CA LEU A 79 11.67 -11.24 -4.34
C LEU A 79 12.85 -10.46 -3.75
N VAL A 80 12.69 -9.91 -2.55
CA VAL A 80 13.73 -9.05 -1.93
C VAL A 80 14.29 -9.59 -0.62
N GLY A 81 13.84 -10.77 -0.20
CA GLY A 81 14.29 -11.40 1.03
C GLY A 81 13.41 -11.07 2.24
N PRO A 82 13.62 -11.80 3.35
CA PRO A 82 12.75 -11.63 4.55
C PRO A 82 12.72 -10.21 5.10
N SER A 83 13.76 -9.41 4.83
CA SER A 83 13.80 -8.03 5.30
C SER A 83 12.64 -7.18 4.79
N ALA A 84 11.94 -7.63 3.73
CA ALA A 84 10.76 -6.92 3.25
C ALA A 84 9.62 -6.89 4.27
N VAL A 85 9.55 -7.87 5.18
CA VAL A 85 8.44 -7.97 6.13
C VAL A 85 8.88 -7.96 7.59
N ILE A 86 10.15 -8.22 7.89
CA ILE A 86 10.62 -8.32 9.29
C ILE A 86 10.83 -6.95 9.94
N TRP A 87 11.06 -5.93 9.16
CA TRP A 87 11.44 -4.60 9.64
C TRP A 87 10.34 -3.87 10.41
N SER A 88 9.09 -4.26 10.27
CA SER A 88 7.97 -3.51 10.84
C SER A 88 6.97 -4.39 11.56
N GLU A 89 6.64 -4.03 12.81
CA GLU A 89 5.58 -4.66 13.57
C GLU A 89 4.20 -4.39 12.95
N MET A 90 4.09 -3.37 12.13
CA MET A 90 2.84 -3.03 11.45
C MET A 90 2.36 -4.17 10.55
N ILE A 91 3.29 -4.93 9.99
CA ILE A 91 2.93 -6.09 9.16
C ILE A 91 2.18 -7.13 9.99
N ASP A 92 2.57 -7.31 11.25
CA ASP A 92 1.89 -8.26 12.14
C ASP A 92 0.41 -7.91 12.30
N HIS A 93 0.11 -6.61 12.36
CA HIS A 93 -1.27 -6.14 12.48
C HIS A 93 -2.16 -6.66 11.33
N TYR A 94 -1.59 -6.80 10.14
CA TYR A 94 -2.36 -7.23 8.97
C TYR A 94 -2.41 -8.74 8.78
N ILE A 95 -1.62 -9.51 9.52
CA ILE A 95 -1.57 -10.96 9.33
C ILE A 95 -1.94 -11.77 10.57
N GLU A 96 -1.92 -11.19 11.77
CA GLU A 96 -2.10 -11.97 13.00
C GLU A 96 -3.47 -12.66 13.13
N ASP A 97 -4.50 -12.10 12.52
CA ASP A 97 -5.86 -12.66 12.54
C ASP A 97 -6.27 -13.26 11.20
N SER A 98 -5.33 -13.62 10.36
CA SER A 98 -5.59 -14.05 8.98
C SER A 98 -5.84 -15.55 8.82
N GLU A 99 -6.42 -16.19 9.81
CA GLU A 99 -6.71 -17.64 9.77
C GLU A 99 -7.74 -18.05 8.75
#